data_661e9e6f078155c187330382d158180a
#
_entry.id   661e9e6f078155c187330382d158180a
#
_cell.length_a   1.000
_cell.length_b   1.000
_cell.length_c   1.000
_cell.angle_alpha   90.00
_cell.angle_beta   90.00
_cell.angle_gamma   90.00
#
_symmetry.space_group_name_H-M   'P 1'
#
loop_
_entity.id
_entity.type
_entity.pdbx_description
1 polymer ?
#
loop_
_entity_poly.entity_id
_entity_poly.type
_entity_poly.pdbx_seq_one_letter_code
_entity_poly.pdbx_strand_id
1 'polypeptide(L)'
;PASSEANCKCPLYKKIQQRKTVMNYTEAVNYIEEVPKFTKKNKPENTLELIRRIGHPERAMKVIHVAGTNGKGSVCAFLSSILTRAGKRTGLFTSPHLVEITERFQINGENVSHEVFARAFTRVKEEVDAMIKDGYAHPAYFELLFAAGLLIFAEEKVEYLVMETGLGGRLDATNLV
;
A
#
# COMPACT_ATOMS: atom_id res chain seq x y z
N PRO A 1 -41.61 31.22 17.35
CA PRO A 1 -40.53 30.80 18.21
C PRO A 1 -39.44 30.18 17.35
N ALA A 2 -38.35 30.92 17.21
CA ALA A 2 -37.20 30.54 16.39
C ALA A 2 -36.34 29.55 17.16
N SER A 3 -36.03 28.43 16.56
CA SER A 3 -35.09 27.46 17.06
C SER A 3 -33.65 27.94 16.82
N SER A 4 -32.93 28.12 17.91
CA SER A 4 -31.50 28.47 17.92
C SER A 4 -30.66 27.33 17.43
N GLU A 5 -30.08 27.42 16.23
CA GLU A 5 -28.98 26.59 15.82
C GLU A 5 -27.72 26.98 16.58
N ALA A 6 -27.35 26.14 17.53
CA ALA A 6 -26.15 26.30 18.32
C ALA A 6 -24.90 26.08 17.41
N ASN A 7 -24.20 27.19 17.18
CA ASN A 7 -22.95 27.29 16.45
C ASN A 7 -21.81 26.62 17.28
N CYS A 8 -21.68 25.31 17.19
CA CYS A 8 -20.63 24.55 17.90
C CYS A 8 -19.27 24.82 17.25
N LYS A 9 -18.52 25.78 17.81
CA LYS A 9 -17.15 26.13 17.42
C LYS A 9 -16.14 25.14 18.01
N CYS A 10 -16.33 23.84 17.77
CA CYS A 10 -15.34 22.86 18.17
C CYS A 10 -14.15 22.86 17.18
N PRO A 11 -12.90 23.11 17.63
CA PRO A 11 -11.73 23.07 16.75
C PRO A 11 -11.52 21.72 16.05
N LEU A 12 -12.02 20.63 16.64
CA LEU A 12 -12.03 19.31 16.01
C LEU A 12 -12.94 19.23 14.78
N TYR A 13 -14.05 19.96 14.75
CA TYR A 13 -15.01 19.97 13.63
C TYR A 13 -14.43 20.64 12.38
N LYS A 14 -13.55 21.64 12.55
CA LYS A 14 -12.84 22.29 11.43
C LYS A 14 -11.74 21.41 10.81
N LYS A 15 -11.18 20.46 11.57
CA LYS A 15 -10.20 19.48 11.05
C LYS A 15 -10.82 18.39 10.17
N ILE A 16 -12.12 18.14 10.32
CA ILE A 16 -12.87 17.12 9.55
C ILE A 16 -13.31 17.65 8.18
N GLN A 17 -13.39 18.97 7.99
CA GLN A 17 -13.89 19.59 6.74
C GLN A 17 -12.83 19.93 5.69
N GLN A 18 -11.55 19.75 5.94
CA GLN A 18 -10.58 19.64 4.85
C GLN A 18 -10.67 18.22 4.26
N ARG A 19 -11.68 17.96 3.45
CA ARG A 19 -11.69 16.82 2.53
C ARG A 19 -10.49 17.04 1.61
N LYS A 20 -9.33 16.51 1.98
CA LYS A 20 -8.23 16.37 1.03
C LYS A 20 -8.79 15.62 -0.16
N THR A 21 -8.61 16.17 -1.34
CA THR A 21 -9.11 15.58 -2.57
C THR A 21 -8.44 14.22 -2.75
N VAL A 22 -9.23 13.15 -2.69
CA VAL A 22 -8.72 11.81 -2.98
C VAL A 22 -8.36 11.77 -4.45
N MET A 23 -7.16 11.34 -4.78
CA MET A 23 -6.71 11.14 -6.17
C MET A 23 -7.63 10.13 -6.86
N ASN A 24 -7.91 10.34 -8.14
CA ASN A 24 -8.49 9.28 -8.95
C ASN A 24 -7.40 8.26 -9.37
N TYR A 25 -7.81 7.13 -9.93
CA TYR A 25 -6.90 6.06 -10.33
C TYR A 25 -5.83 6.53 -11.34
N THR A 26 -6.23 7.29 -12.34
CA THR A 26 -5.32 7.80 -13.37
C THR A 26 -4.27 8.75 -12.78
N GLU A 27 -4.67 9.63 -11.87
CA GLU A 27 -3.74 10.52 -11.16
C GLU A 27 -2.73 9.73 -10.32
N ALA A 28 -3.20 8.69 -9.62
CA ALA A 28 -2.33 7.83 -8.81
C ALA A 28 -1.31 7.06 -9.67
N VAL A 29 -1.76 6.49 -10.79
CA VAL A 29 -0.91 5.77 -11.73
C VAL A 29 0.12 6.71 -12.36
N ASN A 30 -0.31 7.87 -12.86
CA ASN A 30 0.59 8.86 -13.46
C ASN A 30 1.69 9.28 -12.47
N TYR A 31 1.32 9.57 -11.23
CA TYR A 31 2.31 9.92 -10.21
C TYR A 31 3.35 8.80 -10.01
N ILE A 32 2.91 7.56 -9.91
CA ILE A 32 3.81 6.41 -9.71
C ILE A 32 4.72 6.21 -10.92
N GLU A 33 4.19 6.35 -12.12
CA GLU A 33 4.92 6.15 -13.39
C GLU A 33 6.00 7.22 -13.61
N GLU A 34 5.84 8.42 -13.05
CA GLU A 34 6.85 9.49 -13.06
C GLU A 34 8.02 9.17 -12.11
N VAL A 35 7.82 8.29 -11.13
CA VAL A 35 8.90 7.89 -10.21
C VAL A 35 9.83 6.90 -10.92
N PRO A 36 11.15 7.16 -10.97
CA PRO A 36 12.09 6.26 -11.62
C PRO A 36 12.01 4.83 -11.05
N LYS A 37 11.81 3.84 -11.93
CA LYS A 37 11.72 2.41 -11.55
C LYS A 37 13.04 1.87 -10.98
N PHE A 38 14.17 2.46 -11.42
CA PHE A 38 15.52 2.07 -11.05
C PHE A 38 16.33 3.29 -10.60
N THR A 39 16.14 3.71 -9.37
CA THR A 39 17.00 4.71 -8.73
C THR A 39 18.14 4.02 -7.96
N LYS A 40 19.16 4.81 -7.56
CA LYS A 40 20.06 4.34 -6.48
C LYS A 40 19.20 3.86 -5.32
N LYS A 41 19.46 2.64 -4.82
CA LYS A 41 18.69 2.02 -3.73
C LYS A 41 18.47 3.03 -2.62
N ASN A 42 17.22 3.31 -2.31
CA ASN A 42 16.86 4.04 -1.11
C ASN A 42 17.43 3.29 0.11
N LYS A 43 17.80 4.05 1.10
CA LYS A 43 18.20 3.43 2.37
C LYS A 43 16.96 2.77 2.99
N PRO A 44 17.08 1.56 3.56
CA PRO A 44 15.96 0.88 4.24
C PRO A 44 15.25 1.77 5.27
N GLU A 45 15.97 2.70 5.87
CA GLU A 45 15.44 3.64 6.87
C GLU A 45 14.32 4.54 6.29
N ASN A 46 14.40 4.91 5.00
CA ASN A 46 13.33 5.70 4.37
C ASN A 46 12.04 4.89 4.21
N THR A 47 12.15 3.64 3.80
CA THR A 47 10.98 2.75 3.68
C THR A 47 10.39 2.44 5.04
N LEU A 48 11.23 2.20 6.06
CA LEU A 48 10.77 2.02 7.45
C LEU A 48 10.03 3.26 7.96
N GLU A 49 10.55 4.45 7.68
CA GLU A 49 9.88 5.70 8.06
C GLU A 49 8.52 5.84 7.38
N LEU A 50 8.40 5.49 6.10
CA LEU A 50 7.12 5.48 5.40
C LEU A 50 6.14 4.51 6.06
N ILE A 51 6.56 3.26 6.33
CA ILE A 51 5.73 2.25 7.00
C ILE A 51 5.28 2.75 8.38
N ARG A 52 6.17 3.38 9.14
CA ARG A 52 5.85 3.98 10.44
C ARG A 52 4.78 5.08 10.31
N ARG A 53 4.88 5.96 9.32
CA ARG A 53 3.94 7.08 9.10
C ARG A 53 2.56 6.60 8.67
N ILE A 54 2.50 5.55 7.87
CA ILE A 54 1.21 4.93 7.50
C ILE A 54 0.62 4.04 8.61
N GLY A 55 1.27 3.95 9.77
CA GLY A 55 0.73 3.32 10.97
C GLY A 55 1.02 1.83 11.14
N HIS A 56 2.10 1.30 10.54
CA HIS A 56 2.48 -0.11 10.64
C HIS A 56 1.37 -1.09 10.23
N PRO A 57 0.81 -0.96 9.02
CA PRO A 57 -0.33 -1.79 8.60
C PRO A 57 0.01 -3.28 8.51
N GLU A 58 1.28 -3.65 8.35
CA GLU A 58 1.77 -5.04 8.34
C GLU A 58 1.40 -5.82 9.60
N ARG A 59 1.26 -5.12 10.73
CA ARG A 59 0.94 -5.74 12.03
C ARG A 59 -0.50 -6.27 12.12
N ALA A 60 -1.35 -5.87 11.19
CA ALA A 60 -2.75 -6.29 11.16
C ALA A 60 -2.95 -7.70 10.57
N MET A 61 -1.93 -8.29 9.95
CA MET A 61 -2.06 -9.53 9.18
C MET A 61 -0.85 -10.47 9.38
N LYS A 62 -1.02 -11.74 9.03
CA LYS A 62 0.07 -12.73 9.00
C LYS A 62 0.70 -12.74 7.63
N VAL A 63 1.99 -12.42 7.54
CA VAL A 63 2.71 -12.35 6.28
C VAL A 63 3.42 -13.66 5.96
N ILE A 64 3.21 -14.16 4.74
CA ILE A 64 3.98 -15.27 4.14
C ILE A 64 4.83 -14.67 3.03
N HIS A 65 6.11 -14.52 3.29
CA HIS A 65 7.05 -13.88 2.40
C HIS A 65 7.74 -14.91 1.51
N VAL A 66 7.64 -14.77 0.19
CA VAL A 66 8.16 -15.69 -0.80
C VAL A 66 9.32 -15.06 -1.56
N ALA A 67 10.51 -15.61 -1.36
CA ALA A 67 11.72 -15.21 -2.05
C ALA A 67 12.26 -16.36 -2.93
N GLY A 68 13.03 -16.04 -3.96
CA GLY A 68 13.64 -17.01 -4.84
C GLY A 68 14.01 -16.43 -6.20
N THR A 69 14.76 -17.18 -7.00
CA THR A 69 15.17 -16.75 -8.34
C THR A 69 14.04 -16.93 -9.35
N ASN A 70 13.45 -18.13 -9.40
CA ASN A 70 12.38 -18.48 -10.32
C ASN A 70 11.17 -19.04 -9.56
N GLY A 71 9.97 -18.98 -10.14
CA GLY A 71 8.77 -19.60 -9.62
C GLY A 71 8.11 -18.90 -8.43
N LYS A 72 8.60 -17.76 -7.97
CA LYS A 72 8.02 -17.02 -6.86
C LYS A 72 6.51 -16.76 -7.04
N GLY A 73 6.14 -16.15 -8.17
CA GLY A 73 4.74 -15.85 -8.48
C GLY A 73 3.85 -17.08 -8.50
N SER A 74 4.34 -18.21 -9.04
CA SER A 74 3.60 -19.49 -9.03
C SER A 74 3.38 -20.00 -7.60
N VAL A 75 4.41 -19.95 -6.76
CA VAL A 75 4.31 -20.33 -5.33
C VAL A 75 3.34 -19.44 -4.62
N CYS A 76 3.41 -18.12 -4.84
CA CYS A 76 2.48 -17.16 -4.26
C CYS A 76 1.03 -17.46 -4.68
N ALA A 77 0.79 -17.73 -5.96
CA ALA A 77 -0.54 -18.07 -6.48
C ALA A 77 -1.11 -19.34 -5.85
N PHE A 78 -0.28 -20.40 -5.71
CA PHE A 78 -0.70 -21.63 -5.04
C PHE A 78 -1.02 -21.41 -3.56
N LEU A 79 -0.17 -20.72 -2.82
CA LEU A 79 -0.41 -20.41 -1.39
C LEU A 79 -1.67 -19.57 -1.21
N SER A 80 -1.85 -18.53 -2.01
CA SER A 80 -3.04 -17.69 -1.98
C SER A 80 -4.31 -18.50 -2.26
N SER A 81 -4.29 -19.37 -3.28
CA SER A 81 -5.42 -20.24 -3.63
C SER A 81 -5.76 -21.22 -2.50
N ILE A 82 -4.75 -21.84 -1.88
CA ILE A 82 -4.94 -22.78 -0.75
C ILE A 82 -5.59 -22.06 0.44
N LEU A 83 -5.06 -20.91 0.84
CA LEU A 83 -5.57 -20.14 1.96
C LEU A 83 -7.00 -19.64 1.72
N THR A 84 -7.28 -19.15 0.52
CA THR A 84 -8.63 -18.70 0.13
C THR A 84 -9.62 -19.85 0.18
N ARG A 85 -9.25 -21.03 -0.34
CA ARG A 85 -10.10 -22.25 -0.26
C ARG A 85 -10.28 -22.79 1.15
N ALA A 86 -9.33 -22.51 2.04
CA ALA A 86 -9.44 -22.77 3.47
C ALA A 86 -10.32 -21.75 4.21
N GLY A 87 -11.00 -20.86 3.52
CA GLY A 87 -11.90 -19.86 4.09
C GLY A 87 -11.17 -18.66 4.73
N LYS A 88 -9.90 -18.45 4.40
CA LYS A 88 -9.14 -17.31 4.92
C LYS A 88 -9.25 -16.13 3.99
N ARG A 89 -9.45 -14.93 4.55
CA ARG A 89 -9.35 -13.68 3.78
C ARG A 89 -7.90 -13.42 3.45
N THR A 90 -7.53 -13.67 2.20
CA THR A 90 -6.14 -13.75 1.75
C THR A 90 -5.82 -12.61 0.80
N GLY A 91 -4.77 -11.86 1.09
CA GLY A 91 -4.15 -10.92 0.20
C GLY A 91 -3.00 -11.56 -0.58
N LEU A 92 -2.80 -11.12 -1.81
CA LEU A 92 -1.68 -11.50 -2.64
C LEU A 92 -1.01 -10.24 -3.21
N PHE A 93 0.28 -10.09 -2.91
CA PHE A 93 1.12 -9.04 -3.50
C PHE A 93 2.15 -9.67 -4.42
N THR A 94 2.12 -9.32 -5.71
CA THR A 94 3.02 -9.85 -6.74
C THR A 94 3.68 -8.77 -7.59
N SER A 95 4.74 -9.13 -8.31
CA SER A 95 5.44 -8.24 -9.25
C SER A 95 6.13 -9.01 -10.38
N PRO A 96 6.19 -8.43 -11.60
CA PRO A 96 5.51 -7.22 -12.06
C PRO A 96 4.02 -7.44 -12.37
N HIS A 97 3.29 -6.37 -12.77
CA HIS A 97 2.01 -6.47 -13.46
C HIS A 97 2.22 -6.57 -14.98
N LEU A 98 1.23 -7.03 -15.71
CA LEU A 98 1.27 -7.17 -17.17
C LEU A 98 0.56 -6.02 -17.87
N VAL A 99 -0.62 -5.63 -17.42
CA VAL A 99 -1.48 -4.61 -18.02
C VAL A 99 -1.76 -3.48 -17.04
N GLU A 100 -2.28 -3.81 -15.86
CA GLU A 100 -2.71 -2.83 -14.87
C GLU A 100 -1.99 -2.99 -13.53
N ILE A 101 -1.71 -1.87 -12.89
CA ILE A 101 -1.01 -1.82 -11.60
C ILE A 101 -1.77 -2.57 -10.50
N THR A 102 -3.10 -2.64 -10.58
CA THR A 102 -3.98 -3.33 -9.64
C THR A 102 -3.81 -4.85 -9.64
N GLU A 103 -3.24 -5.44 -10.70
CA GLU A 103 -2.88 -6.87 -10.74
C GLU A 103 -1.93 -7.29 -9.61
N ARG A 104 -1.16 -6.32 -9.10
CA ARG A 104 -0.21 -6.56 -7.99
C ARG A 104 -0.90 -6.77 -6.65
N PHE A 105 -2.18 -6.42 -6.54
CA PHE A 105 -2.93 -6.40 -5.30
C PHE A 105 -4.22 -7.20 -5.46
N GLN A 106 -4.20 -8.44 -5.00
CA GLN A 106 -5.39 -9.29 -5.08
C GLN A 106 -5.90 -9.63 -3.68
N ILE A 107 -7.22 -9.76 -3.57
CA ILE A 107 -7.89 -10.24 -2.36
C ILE A 107 -8.78 -11.41 -2.77
N ASN A 108 -8.54 -12.58 -2.16
CA ASN A 108 -9.23 -13.82 -2.49
C ASN A 108 -9.22 -14.18 -3.98
N GLY A 109 -8.14 -13.81 -4.70
CA GLY A 109 -7.94 -14.08 -6.13
C GLY A 109 -8.51 -13.03 -7.07
N GLU A 110 -9.11 -11.96 -6.57
CA GLU A 110 -9.64 -10.86 -7.36
C GLU A 110 -8.77 -9.59 -7.19
N ASN A 111 -8.51 -8.90 -8.30
CA ASN A 111 -7.79 -7.63 -8.25
C ASN A 111 -8.61 -6.60 -7.48
N VAL A 112 -7.92 -5.76 -6.70
CA VAL A 112 -8.58 -4.64 -6.02
C VAL A 112 -9.12 -3.63 -7.04
N SER A 113 -10.20 -2.93 -6.68
CA SER A 113 -10.76 -1.91 -7.56
C SER A 113 -9.85 -0.67 -7.67
N HIS A 114 -10.03 0.09 -8.75
CA HIS A 114 -9.32 1.34 -8.97
C HIS A 114 -9.53 2.34 -7.82
N GLU A 115 -10.74 2.37 -7.23
CA GLU A 115 -11.08 3.25 -6.10
C GLU A 115 -10.34 2.85 -4.82
N VAL A 116 -10.25 1.54 -4.53
CA VAL A 116 -9.50 1.02 -3.38
C VAL A 116 -8.03 1.38 -3.50
N PHE A 117 -7.45 1.14 -4.68
CA PHE A 117 -6.06 1.50 -4.96
C PHE A 117 -5.81 3.01 -4.81
N ALA A 118 -6.64 3.84 -5.48
CA ALA A 118 -6.48 5.29 -5.47
C ALA A 118 -6.60 5.90 -4.05
N ARG A 119 -7.54 5.39 -3.25
CA ARG A 119 -7.72 5.80 -1.86
C ARG A 119 -6.49 5.49 -1.01
N ALA A 120 -6.00 4.26 -1.06
CA ALA A 120 -4.82 3.85 -0.30
C ALA A 120 -3.57 4.62 -0.77
N PHE A 121 -3.40 4.76 -2.08
CA PHE A 121 -2.27 5.48 -2.64
C PHE A 121 -2.27 6.97 -2.30
N THR A 122 -3.43 7.62 -2.24
CA THR A 122 -3.56 9.01 -1.77
C THR A 122 -2.96 9.19 -0.38
N ARG A 123 -3.23 8.27 0.54
CA ARG A 123 -2.66 8.30 1.89
C ARG A 123 -1.15 8.10 1.89
N VAL A 124 -0.65 7.17 1.07
CA VAL A 124 0.80 6.98 0.90
C VAL A 124 1.45 8.26 0.41
N LYS A 125 0.89 8.88 -0.63
CA LYS A 125 1.42 10.13 -1.19
C LYS A 125 1.45 11.27 -0.18
N GLU A 126 0.40 11.41 0.64
CA GLU A 126 0.37 12.42 1.70
C GLU A 126 1.52 12.26 2.69
N GLU A 127 1.81 11.03 3.10
CA GLU A 127 2.94 10.75 4.00
C GLU A 127 4.30 10.94 3.31
N VAL A 128 4.40 10.60 2.03
CA VAL A 128 5.60 10.88 1.23
C VAL A 128 5.86 12.39 1.14
N ASP A 129 4.82 13.19 0.85
CA ASP A 129 4.94 14.65 0.80
C ASP A 129 5.41 15.24 2.16
N ALA A 130 4.94 14.66 3.26
CA ALA A 130 5.39 15.02 4.60
C ALA A 130 6.84 14.61 4.86
N MET A 131 7.23 13.40 4.46
CA MET A 131 8.61 12.90 4.57
C MET A 131 9.61 13.79 3.85
N ILE A 132 9.27 14.22 2.63
CA ILE A 132 10.14 15.10 1.83
C ILE A 132 10.33 16.45 2.53
N LYS A 133 9.25 17.02 3.10
CA LYS A 133 9.33 18.25 3.91
C LYS A 133 10.22 18.12 5.13
N ASP A 134 10.24 16.93 5.73
CA ASP A 134 11.09 16.60 6.88
C ASP A 134 12.52 16.22 6.48
N GLY A 135 12.87 16.30 5.19
CA GLY A 135 14.23 16.06 4.68
C GLY A 135 14.56 14.61 4.34
N TYR A 136 13.57 13.71 4.33
CA TYR A 136 13.77 12.34 3.85
C TYR A 136 13.81 12.30 2.32
N ALA A 137 14.50 11.28 1.78
CA ALA A 137 14.49 11.06 0.34
C ALA A 137 13.13 10.51 -0.12
N HIS A 138 12.76 10.84 -1.38
CA HIS A 138 11.55 10.29 -2.00
C HIS A 138 11.67 8.76 -2.12
N PRO A 139 10.66 7.98 -1.69
CA PRO A 139 10.64 6.53 -1.89
C PRO A 139 10.69 6.15 -3.37
N ALA A 140 11.29 4.98 -3.68
CA ALA A 140 11.34 4.47 -5.03
C ALA A 140 9.98 3.87 -5.46
N TYR A 141 9.82 3.66 -6.76
CA TYR A 141 8.61 3.09 -7.38
C TYR A 141 8.04 1.87 -6.63
N PHE A 142 8.90 0.86 -6.37
CA PHE A 142 8.48 -0.37 -5.71
C PHE A 142 8.09 -0.14 -4.24
N GLU A 143 8.78 0.75 -3.54
CA GLU A 143 8.50 1.08 -2.14
C GLU A 143 7.15 1.76 -1.96
N LEU A 144 6.75 2.61 -2.92
CA LEU A 144 5.41 3.22 -2.96
C LEU A 144 4.31 2.17 -3.12
N LEU A 145 4.51 1.24 -4.06
CA LEU A 145 3.54 0.15 -4.30
C LEU A 145 3.45 -0.79 -3.10
N PHE A 146 4.58 -1.10 -2.49
CA PHE A 146 4.63 -1.92 -1.29
C PHE A 146 3.86 -1.27 -0.13
N ALA A 147 4.08 0.01 0.13
CA ALA A 147 3.35 0.76 1.16
C ALA A 147 1.84 0.83 0.87
N ALA A 148 1.46 1.07 -0.41
CA ALA A 148 0.06 1.06 -0.81
C ALA A 148 -0.59 -0.32 -0.60
N GLY A 149 0.13 -1.40 -0.95
CA GLY A 149 -0.33 -2.77 -0.73
C GLY A 149 -0.58 -3.07 0.74
N LEU A 150 0.34 -2.71 1.62
CA LEU A 150 0.15 -2.91 3.07
C LEU A 150 -1.09 -2.20 3.59
N LEU A 151 -1.34 -0.94 3.14
CA LEU A 151 -2.55 -0.20 3.52
C LEU A 151 -3.81 -0.88 2.99
N ILE A 152 -3.84 -1.25 1.70
CA ILE A 152 -4.97 -1.93 1.07
C ILE A 152 -5.33 -3.18 1.87
N PHE A 153 -4.37 -4.05 2.12
CA PHE A 153 -4.63 -5.34 2.79
C PHE A 153 -5.07 -5.16 4.25
N ALA A 154 -4.55 -4.17 4.96
CA ALA A 154 -4.98 -3.87 6.32
C ALA A 154 -6.41 -3.28 6.35
N GLU A 155 -6.74 -2.32 5.47
CA GLU A 155 -8.07 -1.72 5.38
C GLU A 155 -9.14 -2.75 4.97
N GLU A 156 -8.77 -3.67 4.08
CA GLU A 156 -9.61 -4.76 3.63
C GLU A 156 -9.64 -5.96 4.59
N LYS A 157 -9.00 -5.84 5.77
CA LYS A 157 -8.99 -6.84 6.85
C LYS A 157 -8.51 -8.22 6.39
N VAL A 158 -7.47 -8.24 5.60
CA VAL A 158 -6.80 -9.47 5.18
C VAL A 158 -6.21 -10.18 6.40
N GLU A 159 -6.45 -11.50 6.54
CA GLU A 159 -5.90 -12.32 7.62
C GLU A 159 -4.48 -12.79 7.28
N TYR A 160 -4.26 -13.19 6.03
CA TYR A 160 -3.00 -13.70 5.52
C TYR A 160 -2.59 -12.94 4.26
N LEU A 161 -1.41 -12.35 4.27
CA LEU A 161 -0.79 -11.73 3.10
C LEU A 161 0.29 -12.67 2.55
N VAL A 162 0.10 -13.17 1.34
CA VAL A 162 1.15 -13.83 0.56
C VAL A 162 1.87 -12.76 -0.24
N MET A 163 3.17 -12.61 -0.03
CA MET A 163 3.94 -11.50 -0.56
C MET A 163 5.17 -11.98 -1.32
N GLU A 164 5.25 -11.65 -2.61
CA GLU A 164 6.39 -11.89 -3.46
C GLU A 164 7.47 -10.81 -3.25
N THR A 165 8.75 -11.22 -3.13
CA THR A 165 9.88 -10.27 -3.20
C THR A 165 9.97 -9.65 -4.59
N GLY A 166 10.32 -8.37 -4.65
CA GLY A 166 10.51 -7.66 -5.93
C GLY A 166 11.81 -8.09 -6.63
N LEU A 167 12.95 -7.68 -6.12
CA LEU A 167 14.26 -7.94 -6.69
C LEU A 167 15.27 -8.42 -5.63
N GLY A 168 15.80 -9.61 -5.83
CA GLY A 168 16.82 -10.20 -4.95
C GLY A 168 16.20 -10.86 -3.72
N GLY A 169 16.71 -10.58 -2.54
CA GLY A 169 16.28 -11.17 -1.29
C GLY A 169 16.57 -10.21 -0.14
N ARG A 170 17.77 -10.32 0.46
CA ARG A 170 18.14 -9.61 1.71
C ARG A 170 17.97 -8.09 1.72
N LEU A 171 17.99 -7.43 0.58
CA LEU A 171 17.88 -5.96 0.45
C LEU A 171 16.58 -5.54 -0.24
N ASP A 172 15.59 -6.41 -0.34
CA ASP A 172 14.29 -6.08 -0.89
C ASP A 172 13.46 -5.28 0.14
N ALA A 173 12.67 -4.31 -0.34
CA ALA A 173 11.83 -3.50 0.54
C ALA A 173 10.83 -4.34 1.34
N THR A 174 10.42 -5.49 0.80
CA THR A 174 9.48 -6.42 1.45
C THR A 174 10.06 -7.14 2.67
N ASN A 175 11.38 -7.06 2.94
CA ASN A 175 12.00 -7.63 4.14
C ASN A 175 11.78 -6.79 5.41
N LEU A 176 11.08 -5.67 5.30
CA LEU A 176 10.85 -4.75 6.42
C LEU A 176 9.59 -5.08 7.23
N VAL A 177 8.91 -6.18 6.92
CA VAL A 177 7.67 -6.64 7.56
C VAL A 177 7.82 -8.05 8.12
#